data_fee66189a2f773b5db24a8ad8c0e5103
#
_entry.id   fee66189a2f773b5db24a8ad8c0e5103
#
_cell.length_a   1.000
_cell.length_b   1.000
_cell.length_c   1.000
_cell.angle_alpha   90.00
_cell.angle_beta   90.00
_cell.angle_gamma   90.00
#
_symmetry.space_group_name_H-M   'P 1'
#
loop_
_entity.id
_entity.type
_entity.pdbx_description
1 polymer ?
#
loop_
_entity_poly.entity_id
_entity_poly.type
_entity_poly.pdbx_seq_one_letter_code
_entity_poly.pdbx_strand_id
1 'polypeptide(L)'
;MTNNCVTKINAEQHTQIMLFDQLPTEIFLKIFSFLRFQETVTAFSNLNSYIDSVIRNINDGHLQVSYDNAEEVCRLNLYSHQIGRLTLIHSPSIDFTTSIHLRSLTIKFGTIAQLNEIRPQYFPSLEILHICGGK
;
A
#
# COMPACT_ATOMS: atom_id res chain seq x y z
N MET A 1 -5.42 41.22 20.48
CA MET A 1 -6.27 40.07 20.79
C MET A 1 -6.27 39.02 19.69
N THR A 2 -6.50 39.45 18.48
CA THR A 2 -6.45 38.52 17.33
C THR A 2 -5.11 37.80 17.21
N ASN A 3 -4.02 38.52 17.47
CA ASN A 3 -2.67 37.95 17.40
C ASN A 3 -2.45 36.85 18.44
N ASN A 4 -3.00 37.02 19.65
CA ASN A 4 -2.87 36.01 20.68
C ASN A 4 -3.60 34.72 20.31
N CYS A 5 -4.79 34.85 19.72
CA CYS A 5 -5.53 33.68 19.26
C CYS A 5 -4.79 32.92 18.14
N VAL A 6 -4.26 33.66 17.18
CA VAL A 6 -3.51 33.09 16.07
C VAL A 6 -2.26 32.39 16.58
N THR A 7 -1.52 33.01 17.48
CA THR A 7 -0.32 32.44 18.08
C THR A 7 -0.66 31.16 18.83
N LYS A 8 -1.74 31.14 19.59
CA LYS A 8 -2.19 30.00 20.36
C LYS A 8 -2.53 28.83 19.43
N ILE A 9 -3.27 29.07 18.34
CA ILE A 9 -3.63 28.05 17.38
C ILE A 9 -2.37 27.48 16.73
N ASN A 10 -1.42 28.31 16.34
CA ASN A 10 -0.18 27.86 15.73
C ASN A 10 0.64 27.00 16.70
N ALA A 11 0.68 27.37 17.97
CA ALA A 11 1.39 26.59 18.99
C ALA A 11 0.75 25.21 19.18
N GLU A 12 -0.57 25.14 19.18
CA GLU A 12 -1.28 23.88 19.29
C GLU A 12 -1.00 22.98 18.10
N GLN A 13 -1.02 23.53 16.88
CA GLN A 13 -0.71 22.77 15.68
C GLN A 13 0.73 22.26 15.70
N HIS A 14 1.67 23.06 16.11
CA HIS A 14 3.06 22.65 16.23
C HIS A 14 3.23 21.54 17.27
N THR A 15 2.54 21.65 18.42
CA THR A 15 2.56 20.61 19.45
C THR A 15 1.98 19.30 18.92
N GLN A 16 0.88 19.36 18.17
CA GLN A 16 0.27 18.18 17.57
C GLN A 16 1.22 17.48 16.60
N ILE A 17 1.95 18.24 15.76
CA ILE A 17 2.93 17.68 14.83
C ILE A 17 4.04 16.97 15.61
N MET A 18 4.53 17.58 16.69
CA MET A 18 5.56 16.96 17.52
C MET A 18 5.06 15.67 18.18
N LEU A 19 3.84 15.66 18.69
CA LEU A 19 3.23 14.47 19.28
C LEU A 19 3.08 13.36 18.25
N PHE A 20 2.67 13.73 17.04
CA PHE A 20 2.54 12.79 15.94
C PHE A 20 3.88 12.13 15.61
N ASP A 21 4.94 12.93 15.51
CA ASP A 21 6.29 12.42 15.23
C ASP A 21 6.83 11.55 16.36
N GLN A 22 6.32 11.71 17.58
CA GLN A 22 6.75 10.93 18.74
C GLN A 22 6.01 9.61 18.90
N LEU A 23 4.99 9.35 18.08
CA LEU A 23 4.27 8.08 18.14
C LEU A 23 5.22 6.92 17.78
N PRO A 24 5.14 5.81 18.50
CA PRO A 24 5.93 4.64 18.16
C PRO A 24 5.64 4.11 16.77
N THR A 25 6.64 3.50 16.16
CA THR A 25 6.50 2.88 14.83
C THR A 25 5.32 1.90 14.78
N GLU A 26 5.12 1.12 15.85
CA GLU A 26 4.06 0.13 15.93
C GLU A 26 2.67 0.75 15.78
N ILE A 27 2.48 1.96 16.32
CA ILE A 27 1.21 2.68 16.21
C ILE A 27 0.96 3.09 14.76
N PHE A 28 1.99 3.62 14.07
CA PHE A 28 1.88 3.96 12.66
C PHE A 28 1.59 2.73 11.80
N LEU A 29 2.32 1.65 12.03
CA LEU A 29 2.10 0.43 11.28
C LEU A 29 0.68 -0.11 11.47
N LYS A 30 0.14 0.02 12.69
CA LYS A 30 -1.23 -0.37 12.95
C LYS A 30 -2.23 0.51 12.20
N ILE A 31 -2.02 1.82 12.20
CA ILE A 31 -2.85 2.74 11.42
C ILE A 31 -2.80 2.38 9.94
N PHE A 32 -1.59 2.16 9.42
CA PHE A 32 -1.39 1.84 8.01
C PHE A 32 -2.00 0.49 7.62
N SER A 33 -2.13 -0.43 8.58
CA SER A 33 -2.74 -1.74 8.31
C SER A 33 -4.23 -1.64 7.98
N PHE A 34 -4.90 -0.55 8.33
CA PHE A 34 -6.29 -0.31 7.97
C PHE A 34 -6.45 0.35 6.61
N LEU A 35 -5.36 0.77 5.99
CA LEU A 35 -5.37 1.48 4.72
C LEU A 35 -4.77 0.60 3.63
N ARG A 36 -5.22 0.80 2.39
CA ARG A 36 -4.50 0.24 1.26
C ARG A 36 -3.15 0.93 1.13
N PHE A 37 -2.18 0.23 0.57
CA PHE A 37 -0.82 0.78 0.46
C PHE A 37 -0.81 2.11 -0.30
N GLN A 38 -1.58 2.22 -1.39
CA GLN A 38 -1.66 3.46 -2.15
C GLN A 38 -2.26 4.61 -1.33
N GLU A 39 -3.20 4.32 -0.43
CA GLU A 39 -3.75 5.34 0.46
C GLU A 39 -2.70 5.82 1.47
N THR A 40 -1.93 4.90 2.01
CA THR A 40 -0.85 5.23 2.94
C THR A 40 0.20 6.12 2.27
N VAL A 41 0.66 5.72 1.09
CA VAL A 41 1.67 6.49 0.36
C VAL A 41 1.14 7.86 -0.03
N THR A 42 -0.10 7.93 -0.52
CA THR A 42 -0.69 9.20 -0.94
C THR A 42 -0.87 10.17 0.22
N ALA A 43 -1.33 9.66 1.37
CA ALA A 43 -1.64 10.52 2.51
C ALA A 43 -0.42 10.89 3.35
N PHE A 44 0.55 10.01 3.47
CA PHE A 44 1.60 10.15 4.47
C PHE A 44 3.02 10.28 3.92
N SER A 45 3.27 9.98 2.64
CA SER A 45 4.61 10.12 2.10
C SER A 45 5.01 11.60 2.00
N ASN A 46 6.31 11.85 2.17
CA ASN A 46 6.89 13.19 2.09
C ASN A 46 6.42 14.17 3.18
N LEU A 47 5.84 13.67 4.28
CA LEU A 47 5.53 14.52 5.41
C LEU A 47 6.79 14.82 6.22
N ASN A 48 7.56 13.80 6.55
CA ASN A 48 8.86 13.93 7.19
C ASN A 48 9.63 12.62 7.03
N SER A 49 10.92 12.66 7.39
CA SER A 49 11.80 11.51 7.19
C SER A 49 11.45 10.34 8.10
N TYR A 50 10.91 10.59 9.29
CA TYR A 50 10.51 9.52 10.19
C TYR A 50 9.34 8.72 9.61
N ILE A 51 8.29 9.40 9.16
CA ILE A 51 7.11 8.74 8.58
C ILE A 51 7.50 8.01 7.29
N ASP A 52 8.34 8.61 6.46
CA ASP A 52 8.84 7.94 5.26
C ASP A 52 9.58 6.65 5.59
N SER A 53 10.37 6.64 6.69
CA SER A 53 11.05 5.43 7.10
C SER A 53 10.08 4.37 7.60
N VAL A 54 9.01 4.75 8.28
CA VAL A 54 7.97 3.82 8.71
C VAL A 54 7.28 3.19 7.50
N ILE A 55 6.94 4.00 6.49
CA ILE A 55 6.33 3.50 5.26
C ILE A 55 7.25 2.49 4.57
N ARG A 56 8.56 2.75 4.54
CA ARG A 56 9.52 1.81 3.95
C ARG A 56 9.61 0.48 4.69
N ASN A 57 9.17 0.44 5.94
CA ASN A 57 9.19 -0.78 6.76
C ASN A 57 7.90 -1.60 6.64
N ILE A 58 6.94 -1.17 5.84
CA ILE A 58 5.73 -1.96 5.60
C ILE A 58 6.11 -3.20 4.78
N ASN A 59 5.80 -4.38 5.31
CA ASN A 59 6.15 -5.65 4.68
C ASN A 59 4.95 -6.39 4.09
N ASP A 60 3.74 -5.99 4.42
CA ASP A 60 2.52 -6.69 4.02
C ASP A 60 1.49 -5.68 3.56
N GLY A 61 1.92 -4.74 2.73
CA GLY A 61 1.03 -3.72 2.18
C GLY A 61 -0.02 -4.33 1.27
N HIS A 62 -1.21 -3.77 1.30
CA HIS A 62 -2.30 -4.19 0.41
C HIS A 62 -2.45 -3.17 -0.71
N LEU A 63 -2.14 -3.60 -1.93
CA LEU A 63 -2.32 -2.79 -3.13
C LEU A 63 -3.47 -3.33 -3.95
N GLN A 64 -4.30 -2.44 -4.46
CA GLN A 64 -5.37 -2.79 -5.39
C GLN A 64 -5.12 -2.10 -6.72
N VAL A 65 -5.08 -2.88 -7.80
CA VAL A 65 -4.95 -2.36 -9.16
C VAL A 65 -6.26 -2.64 -9.89
N SER A 66 -6.86 -1.57 -10.43
CA SER A 66 -8.13 -1.65 -11.13
C SER A 66 -7.96 -1.20 -12.58
N TYR A 67 -8.42 -2.02 -13.52
CA TYR A 67 -8.44 -1.68 -14.95
C TYR A 67 -7.07 -1.27 -15.51
N ASP A 68 -6.00 -1.92 -15.04
CA ASP A 68 -4.61 -1.62 -15.44
C ASP A 68 -4.23 -0.15 -15.25
N ASN A 69 -4.71 0.47 -14.17
CA ASN A 69 -4.39 1.85 -13.85
C ASN A 69 -2.87 2.05 -13.82
N ALA A 70 -2.36 2.93 -14.68
CA ALA A 70 -0.91 3.07 -14.87
C ALA A 70 -0.19 3.52 -13.58
N GLU A 71 -0.82 4.38 -12.79
CA GLU A 71 -0.24 4.83 -11.53
C GLU A 71 -0.12 3.70 -10.52
N GLU A 72 -1.15 2.86 -10.40
CA GLU A 72 -1.14 1.73 -9.48
C GLU A 72 -0.20 0.63 -9.96
N VAL A 73 -0.11 0.39 -11.27
CA VAL A 73 0.88 -0.53 -11.84
C VAL A 73 2.30 -0.05 -11.55
N CYS A 74 2.53 1.25 -11.68
CA CYS A 74 3.82 1.84 -11.34
C CYS A 74 4.16 1.61 -9.85
N ARG A 75 3.19 1.80 -8.97
CA ARG A 75 3.39 1.52 -7.54
C ARG A 75 3.70 0.06 -7.28
N LEU A 76 3.03 -0.85 -7.96
CA LEU A 76 3.31 -2.27 -7.83
C LEU A 76 4.77 -2.57 -8.19
N ASN A 77 5.25 -2.00 -9.29
CA ASN A 77 6.63 -2.22 -9.72
C ASN A 77 7.65 -1.59 -8.78
N LEU A 78 7.37 -0.39 -8.28
CA LEU A 78 8.30 0.32 -7.40
C LEU A 78 8.36 -0.27 -6.00
N TYR A 79 7.24 -0.77 -5.48
CA TYR A 79 7.13 -1.23 -4.10
C TYR A 79 6.84 -2.72 -4.01
N SER A 80 7.23 -3.50 -5.01
CA SER A 80 6.89 -4.92 -5.08
C SER A 80 7.33 -5.69 -3.83
N HIS A 81 8.47 -5.34 -3.24
CA HIS A 81 8.98 -6.01 -2.04
C HIS A 81 8.19 -5.64 -0.77
N GLN A 82 7.38 -4.60 -0.81
CA GLN A 82 6.56 -4.17 0.32
C GLN A 82 5.10 -4.62 0.19
N ILE A 83 4.70 -5.09 -0.98
CA ILE A 83 3.33 -5.51 -1.23
C ILE A 83 3.23 -7.01 -0.91
N GLY A 84 2.51 -7.31 0.16
CA GLY A 84 2.23 -8.70 0.54
C GLY A 84 0.86 -9.17 0.09
N ARG A 85 -0.06 -8.26 -0.14
CA ARG A 85 -1.41 -8.56 -0.59
C ARG A 85 -1.73 -7.73 -1.82
N LEU A 86 -2.14 -8.39 -2.89
CA LEU A 86 -2.46 -7.75 -4.16
C LEU A 86 -3.86 -8.15 -4.59
N THR A 87 -4.67 -7.15 -4.91
CA THR A 87 -6.00 -7.36 -5.50
C THR A 87 -6.00 -6.77 -6.91
N LEU A 88 -6.33 -7.59 -7.88
CA LEU A 88 -6.44 -7.18 -9.28
C LEU A 88 -7.91 -7.21 -9.68
N ILE A 89 -8.39 -6.13 -10.26
CA ILE A 89 -9.78 -6.02 -10.73
C ILE A 89 -9.74 -5.62 -12.20
N HIS A 90 -10.12 -6.53 -13.09
CA HIS A 90 -10.05 -6.30 -14.54
C HIS A 90 -8.67 -5.80 -14.98
N SER A 91 -7.61 -6.44 -14.49
CA SER A 91 -6.23 -6.00 -14.74
C SER A 91 -5.40 -7.12 -15.36
N PRO A 92 -5.66 -7.52 -16.62
CA PRO A 92 -5.02 -8.69 -17.23
C PRO A 92 -3.57 -8.46 -17.63
N SER A 93 -3.10 -7.21 -17.70
CA SER A 93 -1.76 -6.88 -18.21
C SER A 93 -0.68 -6.90 -17.13
N ILE A 94 -0.99 -7.31 -15.90
CA ILE A 94 -0.02 -7.32 -14.82
C ILE A 94 1.01 -8.42 -15.04
N ASP A 95 2.28 -8.05 -14.91
CA ASP A 95 3.39 -8.98 -14.98
C ASP A 95 3.67 -9.54 -13.58
N PHE A 96 3.54 -10.85 -13.43
CA PHE A 96 3.73 -11.52 -12.15
C PHE A 96 5.19 -11.83 -11.82
N THR A 97 6.13 -11.59 -12.73
CA THR A 97 7.54 -11.96 -12.48
C THR A 97 8.18 -11.18 -11.33
N THR A 98 7.62 -10.04 -10.97
CA THR A 98 8.12 -9.22 -9.85
C THR A 98 7.38 -9.47 -8.54
N SER A 99 6.46 -10.43 -8.51
CA SER A 99 5.52 -10.61 -7.38
C SER A 99 5.97 -11.68 -6.39
N ILE A 100 7.26 -11.91 -6.27
CA ILE A 100 7.82 -13.00 -5.46
C ILE A 100 7.55 -12.87 -3.97
N HIS A 101 7.22 -11.67 -3.50
CA HIS A 101 6.94 -11.42 -2.09
C HIS A 101 5.46 -11.52 -1.72
N LEU A 102 4.59 -11.79 -2.70
CA LEU A 102 3.16 -11.87 -2.42
C LEU A 102 2.82 -13.06 -1.53
N ARG A 103 2.04 -12.79 -0.51
CA ARG A 103 1.46 -13.80 0.37
C ARG A 103 -0.01 -14.04 0.04
N SER A 104 -0.70 -13.04 -0.48
CA SER A 104 -2.11 -13.13 -0.84
C SER A 104 -2.34 -12.47 -2.19
N LEU A 105 -3.00 -13.18 -3.09
CA LEU A 105 -3.37 -12.68 -4.41
C LEU A 105 -4.86 -12.89 -4.63
N THR A 106 -5.56 -11.81 -4.95
CA THR A 106 -6.98 -11.85 -5.29
C THR A 106 -7.13 -11.36 -6.73
N ILE A 107 -7.78 -12.14 -7.56
CA ILE A 107 -8.06 -11.78 -8.96
C ILE A 107 -9.57 -11.74 -9.14
N LYS A 108 -10.08 -10.57 -9.49
CA LYS A 108 -11.48 -10.35 -9.80
C LYS A 108 -11.62 -10.09 -11.29
N PHE A 109 -12.45 -10.87 -11.96
CA PHE A 109 -12.72 -10.74 -13.39
C PHE A 109 -11.45 -10.89 -14.22
N GLY A 110 -10.64 -11.90 -13.90
CA GLY A 110 -9.42 -12.19 -14.64
C GLY A 110 -9.70 -12.94 -15.95
N THR A 111 -8.71 -12.93 -16.83
CA THR A 111 -8.76 -13.71 -18.07
C THR A 111 -8.16 -15.09 -17.87
N ILE A 112 -8.50 -16.02 -18.77
CA ILE A 112 -7.91 -17.36 -18.76
C ILE A 112 -6.39 -17.27 -18.96
N ALA A 113 -5.95 -16.38 -19.85
CA ALA A 113 -4.52 -16.17 -20.08
C ALA A 113 -3.81 -15.73 -18.81
N GLN A 114 -4.42 -14.81 -18.05
CA GLN A 114 -3.86 -14.34 -16.78
C GLN A 114 -3.78 -15.49 -15.76
N LEU A 115 -4.82 -16.31 -15.67
CA LEU A 115 -4.83 -17.43 -14.74
C LEU A 115 -3.76 -18.46 -15.09
N ASN A 116 -3.46 -18.64 -16.37
CA ASN A 116 -2.42 -19.56 -16.82
C ASN A 116 -1.01 -19.08 -16.48
N GLU A 117 -0.84 -17.79 -16.18
CA GLU A 117 0.43 -17.23 -15.76
C GLU A 117 0.70 -17.40 -14.27
N ILE A 118 -0.28 -17.86 -13.50
CA ILE A 118 -0.09 -18.10 -12.07
C ILE A 118 0.67 -19.42 -11.92
N ARG A 119 1.97 -19.29 -11.68
CA ARG A 119 2.89 -20.42 -11.55
C ARG A 119 3.62 -20.38 -10.22
N PRO A 120 3.86 -21.53 -9.61
CA PRO A 120 4.51 -21.57 -8.29
C PRO A 120 5.86 -20.84 -8.25
N GLN A 121 6.62 -20.84 -9.34
CA GLN A 121 7.92 -20.18 -9.37
C GLN A 121 7.82 -18.66 -9.24
N TYR A 122 6.69 -18.06 -9.60
CA TYR A 122 6.49 -16.61 -9.45
C TYR A 122 5.97 -16.23 -8.06
N PHE A 123 5.46 -17.20 -7.31
CA PHE A 123 4.80 -16.94 -6.04
C PHE A 123 5.29 -17.87 -4.94
N PRO A 124 6.60 -17.86 -4.63
CA PRO A 124 7.14 -18.81 -3.65
C PRO A 124 6.60 -18.63 -2.25
N SER A 125 6.09 -17.43 -1.92
CA SER A 125 5.57 -17.13 -0.59
C SER A 125 4.04 -17.09 -0.52
N LEU A 126 3.35 -17.42 -1.61
CA LEU A 126 1.89 -17.29 -1.68
C LEU A 126 1.20 -18.28 -0.75
N GLU A 127 0.34 -17.76 0.11
CA GLU A 127 -0.43 -18.55 1.07
C GLU A 127 -1.92 -18.58 0.68
N ILE A 128 -2.41 -17.49 0.09
CA ILE A 128 -3.84 -17.33 -0.23
C ILE A 128 -3.97 -16.93 -1.68
N LEU A 129 -4.76 -17.69 -2.43
CA LEU A 129 -5.16 -17.32 -3.78
C LEU A 129 -6.68 -17.31 -3.85
N HIS A 130 -7.24 -16.16 -4.19
CA HIS A 130 -8.67 -15.98 -4.31
C HIS A 130 -9.02 -15.51 -5.71
N ILE A 131 -9.85 -16.27 -6.39
CA ILE A 131 -10.28 -15.95 -7.77
C ILE A 131 -11.79 -15.85 -7.77
N CYS A 132 -12.31 -14.74 -8.25
CA CYS A 132 -13.75 -14.54 -8.27
C CYS A 132 -14.20 -13.76 -9.49
N GLY A 133 -15.47 -13.94 -9.84
CA GLY A 133 -16.15 -13.15 -10.83
C GLY A 133 -15.78 -13.41 -12.27
N GLY A 134 -15.21 -14.55 -12.57
CA GLY A 134 -14.88 -14.89 -13.95
C GLY A 134 -16.14 -15.29 -14.76
N LYS A 135 -16.16 -14.91 -16.00
CA LYS A 135 -17.13 -15.45 -16.95
C LYS A 135 -16.42 -16.07 -18.11
#